data_052f71a3bbd2371ee69a41701c8eed97
#
_entry.id   052f71a3bbd2371ee69a41701c8eed97
#
_cell.length_a   1.000
_cell.length_b   1.000
_cell.length_c   1.000
_cell.angle_alpha   90.00
_cell.angle_beta   90.00
_cell.angle_gamma   90.00
#
_symmetry.space_group_name_H-M   'P 1'
#
loop_
_entity.id
_entity.type
_entity.pdbx_description
1 polymer ?
#
loop_
_entity_poly.entity_id
_entity_poly.type
_entity_poly.pdbx_seq_one_letter_code
_entity_poly.pdbx_strand_id
1 'polypeptide(L)'
;MIEELSIQCISRFEDFVSLEKDWNRLLDSNEIDSVFLSHGWFKCFWDAWGNGKKLRILVARKGNRLVGLAPLMLYSGRHLGLPAKIFSFIENDECPHCGFVVPKKAVCDVIPAFFDYIYAHQKAWDILVLRKMPVGISQIDYIKTHCHQNKNKWLDKPSLSSPFLRTESDWESFYSGKSQRFKKRIRYMQNKISKLGEIIISESHVPAEVKELMEQIYAVGARSWKARVGKAIGSSVQNRRFFSQLPGALAPEGKVYIWLLRLNNQLIAFEYHVRQSNVVYALRSSFDEAYRPWGPGSVLDFEVVRSLFKSKVNHYDMCGGPYAHKLRWTSEIKVHVDIMVFNRRLYARLLYFLENCIKPLLKRILKSPNHEAFVK
;
A
#
# COMPACT_ATOMS: atom_id res chain seq x y z
N MET A 1 33.22 -22.63 -6.51
CA MET A 1 32.12 -23.32 -5.79
C MET A 1 30.85 -22.56 -5.97
N ILE A 2 29.78 -23.23 -6.40
CA ILE A 2 28.46 -22.61 -6.51
C ILE A 2 27.95 -22.48 -5.07
N GLU A 3 27.80 -21.26 -4.57
CA GLU A 3 27.24 -21.03 -3.23
C GLU A 3 25.78 -21.51 -3.20
N GLU A 4 25.48 -22.42 -2.29
CA GLU A 4 24.14 -22.98 -2.12
C GLU A 4 23.16 -21.94 -1.58
N LEU A 5 21.93 -21.94 -2.10
CA LEU A 5 20.84 -21.10 -1.63
C LEU A 5 20.24 -21.67 -0.35
N SER A 6 20.29 -20.92 0.73
CA SER A 6 19.71 -21.29 2.03
C SER A 6 18.57 -20.35 2.42
N ILE A 7 17.55 -20.88 3.09
CA ILE A 7 16.42 -20.12 3.62
C ILE A 7 16.39 -20.22 5.14
N GLN A 8 16.38 -19.07 5.80
CA GLN A 8 16.24 -18.95 7.26
C GLN A 8 14.97 -18.16 7.59
N CYS A 9 14.28 -18.52 8.68
CA CYS A 9 13.12 -17.77 9.18
C CYS A 9 13.52 -16.94 10.41
N ILE A 10 13.38 -15.65 10.31
CA ILE A 10 13.50 -14.72 11.44
C ILE A 10 12.13 -14.55 12.08
N SER A 11 12.09 -14.74 13.41
CA SER A 11 10.86 -14.64 14.22
C SER A 11 10.98 -13.69 15.41
N ARG A 12 12.19 -13.23 15.74
CA ARG A 12 12.43 -12.24 16.79
C ARG A 12 12.52 -10.85 16.18
N PHE A 13 11.95 -9.87 16.85
CA PHE A 13 11.94 -8.49 16.38
C PHE A 13 13.35 -7.87 16.33
N GLU A 14 14.19 -8.20 17.30
CA GLU A 14 15.57 -7.72 17.36
C GLU A 14 16.38 -8.19 16.13
N ASP A 15 16.22 -9.45 15.75
CA ASP A 15 16.88 -10.01 14.57
C ASP A 15 16.40 -9.34 13.27
N PHE A 16 15.10 -9.00 13.19
CA PHE A 16 14.56 -8.22 12.09
C PHE A 16 15.17 -6.81 12.05
N VAL A 17 15.23 -6.12 13.19
CA VAL A 17 15.82 -4.76 13.27
C VAL A 17 17.28 -4.76 12.80
N SER A 18 18.05 -5.81 13.11
CA SER A 18 19.46 -5.92 12.67
C SER A 18 19.67 -6.05 11.16
N LEU A 19 18.61 -6.41 10.39
CA LEU A 19 18.68 -6.54 8.93
C LEU A 19 18.62 -5.21 8.18
N GLU A 20 18.43 -4.07 8.83
CA GLU A 20 18.09 -2.79 8.17
C GLU A 20 19.04 -2.43 7.02
N LYS A 21 20.35 -2.49 7.23
CA LYS A 21 21.34 -2.13 6.20
C LYS A 21 21.30 -3.08 4.99
N ASP A 22 21.27 -4.38 5.25
CA ASP A 22 21.24 -5.39 4.18
C ASP A 22 19.90 -5.38 3.45
N TRP A 23 18.81 -5.16 4.17
CA TRP A 23 17.47 -5.01 3.62
C TRP A 23 17.36 -3.84 2.62
N ASN A 24 17.78 -2.65 3.06
CA ASN A 24 17.71 -1.44 2.22
C ASN A 24 18.63 -1.56 1.01
N ARG A 25 19.84 -2.13 1.17
CA ARG A 25 20.72 -2.43 0.03
C ARG A 25 20.09 -3.39 -0.98
N LEU A 26 19.36 -4.40 -0.49
CA LEU A 26 18.66 -5.34 -1.37
C LEU A 26 17.49 -4.66 -2.09
N LEU A 27 16.79 -3.75 -1.42
CA LEU A 27 15.68 -2.98 -1.98
C LEU A 27 16.10 -2.14 -3.18
N ASP A 28 17.30 -1.56 -3.19
CA ASP A 28 17.82 -0.74 -4.31
C ASP A 28 17.91 -1.53 -5.64
N SER A 29 18.05 -2.87 -5.56
CA SER A 29 18.09 -3.75 -6.73
C SER A 29 16.82 -4.58 -6.92
N ASN A 30 15.77 -4.33 -6.12
CA ASN A 30 14.54 -5.08 -6.14
C ASN A 30 13.76 -4.92 -7.46
N GLU A 31 13.00 -5.96 -7.84
CA GLU A 31 12.10 -5.88 -8.99
C GLU A 31 10.99 -4.83 -8.80
N ILE A 32 10.55 -4.64 -7.56
CA ILE A 32 9.52 -3.66 -7.18
C ILE A 32 10.19 -2.49 -6.47
N ASP A 33 10.36 -1.36 -7.13
CA ASP A 33 10.85 -0.13 -6.50
C ASP A 33 9.71 0.52 -5.72
N SER A 34 9.71 0.33 -4.40
CA SER A 34 8.62 0.78 -3.54
C SER A 34 9.03 1.01 -2.11
N VAL A 35 8.68 2.17 -1.57
CA VAL A 35 8.86 2.51 -0.16
C VAL A 35 8.13 1.53 0.79
N PHE A 36 7.03 0.92 0.34
CA PHE A 36 6.24 -0.05 1.11
C PHE A 36 6.95 -1.38 1.34
N LEU A 37 8.08 -1.59 0.67
CA LEU A 37 8.97 -2.74 0.86
C LEU A 37 10.23 -2.39 1.66
N SER A 38 10.38 -1.15 2.12
CA SER A 38 11.53 -0.72 2.94
C SER A 38 11.48 -1.30 4.35
N HIS A 39 12.65 -1.47 4.95
CA HIS A 39 12.77 -1.95 6.34
C HIS A 39 12.03 -1.01 7.31
N GLY A 40 12.21 0.31 7.17
CA GLY A 40 11.57 1.31 8.03
C GLY A 40 10.05 1.26 7.97
N TRP A 41 9.45 1.00 6.78
CA TRP A 41 8.01 0.80 6.63
C TRP A 41 7.52 -0.40 7.45
N PHE A 42 8.15 -1.57 7.31
CA PHE A 42 7.77 -2.76 8.04
C PHE A 42 8.01 -2.65 9.54
N LYS A 43 9.06 -1.94 9.97
CA LYS A 43 9.33 -1.66 11.39
C LYS A 43 8.20 -0.85 12.02
N CYS A 44 7.79 0.26 11.41
CA CYS A 44 6.66 1.06 11.87
C CYS A 44 5.35 0.28 11.86
N PHE A 45 5.15 -0.52 10.81
CA PHE A 45 3.97 -1.38 10.69
C PHE A 45 3.91 -2.39 11.83
N TRP A 46 5.02 -3.11 12.07
CA TRP A 46 5.07 -4.15 13.10
C TRP A 46 4.86 -3.58 14.50
N ASP A 47 5.47 -2.45 14.77
CA ASP A 47 5.31 -1.74 16.04
C ASP A 47 3.86 -1.31 16.29
N ALA A 48 3.14 -0.89 15.26
CA ALA A 48 1.76 -0.45 15.36
C ALA A 48 0.74 -1.62 15.40
N TRP A 49 0.92 -2.68 14.60
CA TRP A 49 -0.08 -3.73 14.38
C TRP A 49 0.43 -5.17 14.52
N GLY A 50 1.66 -5.37 14.99
CA GLY A 50 2.26 -6.71 15.17
C GLY A 50 1.67 -7.50 16.35
N ASN A 51 1.02 -6.82 17.30
CA ASN A 51 0.45 -7.49 18.47
C ASN A 51 -0.54 -8.60 18.08
N GLY A 52 -0.42 -9.77 18.72
CA GLY A 52 -1.21 -10.96 18.42
C GLY A 52 -0.81 -11.71 17.15
N LYS A 53 0.24 -11.27 16.45
CA LYS A 53 0.77 -11.91 15.25
C LYS A 53 2.19 -12.45 15.49
N LYS A 54 2.62 -13.43 14.70
CA LYS A 54 3.96 -13.99 14.75
C LYS A 54 4.77 -13.53 13.56
N LEU A 55 5.88 -12.85 13.80
CA LEU A 55 6.82 -12.45 12.77
C LEU A 55 7.40 -13.70 12.10
N ARG A 56 7.51 -13.72 10.77
CA ARG A 56 8.01 -14.83 9.96
C ARG A 56 8.68 -14.30 8.71
N ILE A 57 9.78 -13.59 8.86
CA ILE A 57 10.53 -13.08 7.71
C ILE A 57 11.42 -14.20 7.19
N LEU A 58 11.22 -14.62 5.94
CA LEU A 58 12.12 -15.56 5.30
C LEU A 58 13.27 -14.78 4.68
N VAL A 59 14.48 -15.24 4.95
CA VAL A 59 15.74 -14.65 4.51
C VAL A 59 16.44 -15.65 3.62
N ALA A 60 16.62 -15.30 2.34
CA ALA A 60 17.36 -16.10 1.36
C ALA A 60 18.80 -15.61 1.28
N ARG A 61 19.78 -16.53 1.43
CA ARG A 61 21.21 -16.23 1.32
C ARG A 61 21.89 -17.20 0.36
N LYS A 62 22.86 -16.66 -0.42
CA LYS A 62 23.90 -17.46 -1.11
C LYS A 62 25.22 -17.17 -0.37
N GLY A 63 25.73 -18.17 0.35
CA GLY A 63 26.79 -17.94 1.35
C GLY A 63 26.37 -16.88 2.38
N ASN A 64 27.18 -15.85 2.56
CA ASN A 64 26.87 -14.73 3.46
C ASN A 64 26.04 -13.61 2.81
N ARG A 65 25.82 -13.65 1.49
CA ARG A 65 25.14 -12.60 0.76
C ARG A 65 23.62 -12.77 0.82
N LEU A 66 22.92 -11.74 1.29
CA LEU A 66 21.47 -11.65 1.21
C LEU A 66 21.04 -11.51 -0.27
N VAL A 67 20.13 -12.38 -0.72
CA VAL A 67 19.63 -12.41 -2.11
C VAL A 67 18.09 -12.33 -2.19
N GLY A 68 17.39 -12.40 -1.05
CA GLY A 68 15.93 -12.24 -1.03
C GLY A 68 15.35 -12.21 0.36
N LEU A 69 14.19 -11.54 0.48
CA LEU A 69 13.41 -11.44 1.70
C LEU A 69 11.93 -11.64 1.39
N ALA A 70 11.26 -12.42 2.24
CA ALA A 70 9.80 -12.52 2.27
C ALA A 70 9.30 -11.92 3.60
N PRO A 71 8.76 -10.69 3.58
CA PRO A 71 8.26 -10.03 4.79
C PRO A 71 6.89 -10.58 5.17
N LEU A 72 6.88 -11.70 5.89
CA LEU A 72 5.68 -12.46 6.21
C LEU A 72 5.35 -12.41 7.71
N MET A 73 4.08 -12.63 8.00
CA MET A 73 3.54 -12.83 9.34
C MET A 73 2.57 -14.00 9.37
N LEU A 74 2.41 -14.63 10.53
CA LEU A 74 1.47 -15.71 10.78
C LEU A 74 0.51 -15.30 11.89
N TYR A 75 -0.79 -15.47 11.67
CA TYR A 75 -1.81 -15.19 12.67
C TYR A 75 -3.01 -16.15 12.54
N SER A 76 -3.78 -16.26 13.63
CA SER A 76 -5.07 -16.94 13.61
C SER A 76 -6.16 -15.96 13.23
N GLY A 77 -6.94 -16.31 12.22
CA GLY A 77 -8.02 -15.47 11.69
C GLY A 77 -9.21 -16.31 11.23
N ARG A 78 -10.04 -15.73 10.39
CA ARG A 78 -11.19 -16.42 9.78
C ARG A 78 -11.12 -16.31 8.26
N HIS A 79 -11.44 -17.40 7.57
CA HIS A 79 -11.65 -17.44 6.13
C HIS A 79 -13.04 -17.98 5.84
N LEU A 80 -13.89 -17.22 5.17
CA LEU A 80 -15.31 -17.55 4.96
C LEU A 80 -16.07 -17.89 6.28
N GLY A 81 -15.73 -17.20 7.38
CA GLY A 81 -16.31 -17.47 8.70
C GLY A 81 -15.65 -18.61 9.47
N LEU A 82 -14.86 -19.47 8.83
CA LEU A 82 -14.18 -20.61 9.45
C LEU A 82 -12.81 -20.18 10.02
N PRO A 83 -12.38 -20.73 11.17
CA PRO A 83 -11.06 -20.47 11.72
C PRO A 83 -9.97 -20.89 10.72
N ALA A 84 -8.91 -20.08 10.59
CA ALA A 84 -7.78 -20.42 9.73
C ALA A 84 -6.47 -19.83 10.27
N LYS A 85 -5.37 -20.57 10.13
CA LYS A 85 -4.02 -20.07 10.33
C LYS A 85 -3.55 -19.44 9.03
N ILE A 86 -3.46 -18.10 9.03
CA ILE A 86 -3.17 -17.31 7.85
C ILE A 86 -1.70 -16.90 7.87
N PHE A 87 -0.98 -17.28 6.82
CA PHE A 87 0.34 -16.78 6.52
C PHE A 87 0.21 -15.69 5.46
N SER A 88 0.70 -14.49 5.71
CA SER A 88 0.52 -13.37 4.77
C SER A 88 1.73 -12.43 4.78
N PHE A 89 1.79 -11.54 3.79
CA PHE A 89 2.67 -10.38 3.92
C PHE A 89 2.35 -9.61 5.21
N ILE A 90 3.36 -8.89 5.72
CA ILE A 90 3.19 -7.91 6.80
C ILE A 90 2.45 -6.70 6.20
N GLU A 91 1.11 -6.74 6.23
CA GLU A 91 0.26 -5.75 5.59
C GLU A 91 -1.10 -5.58 6.27
N ASN A 92 -1.75 -4.47 5.97
CA ASN A 92 -3.16 -4.20 6.22
C ASN A 92 -3.69 -3.22 5.15
N ASP A 93 -4.84 -2.60 5.39
CA ASP A 93 -5.44 -1.66 4.45
C ASP A 93 -4.63 -0.34 4.29
N GLU A 94 -3.66 -0.08 5.17
CA GLU A 94 -2.76 1.07 5.06
C GLU A 94 -1.67 0.89 3.98
N CYS A 95 -1.33 -0.37 3.63
CA CYS A 95 -0.31 -0.68 2.64
C CYS A 95 -0.92 -0.69 1.23
N PRO A 96 -0.49 0.19 0.30
CA PRO A 96 -1.05 0.23 -1.05
C PRO A 96 -0.68 -0.97 -1.92
N HIS A 97 0.53 -1.49 -1.80
CA HIS A 97 0.97 -2.70 -2.49
C HIS A 97 2.06 -3.43 -1.71
N CYS A 98 2.21 -4.72 -2.01
CA CYS A 98 3.11 -5.64 -1.33
C CYS A 98 3.89 -6.48 -2.34
N GLY A 99 4.92 -7.17 -1.86
CA GLY A 99 5.72 -8.10 -2.64
C GLY A 99 6.88 -8.66 -1.82
N PHE A 100 7.65 -9.51 -2.46
CA PHE A 100 8.94 -9.96 -1.93
C PHE A 100 10.02 -8.94 -2.26
N VAL A 101 11.01 -8.83 -1.41
CA VAL A 101 12.21 -8.02 -1.68
C VAL A 101 13.24 -8.95 -2.32
N VAL A 102 13.22 -9.04 -3.64
CA VAL A 102 14.05 -9.96 -4.43
C VAL A 102 14.51 -9.27 -5.72
N PRO A 103 15.82 -9.15 -5.97
CA PRO A 103 16.34 -8.62 -7.23
C PRO A 103 15.79 -9.41 -8.42
N LYS A 104 15.44 -8.74 -9.51
CA LYS A 104 14.85 -9.36 -10.70
C LYS A 104 15.61 -10.60 -11.17
N LYS A 105 16.95 -10.55 -11.17
CA LYS A 105 17.83 -11.68 -11.56
C LYS A 105 17.81 -12.89 -10.61
N ALA A 106 17.30 -12.73 -9.39
CA ALA A 106 17.28 -13.80 -8.39
C ALA A 106 15.86 -14.39 -8.19
N VAL A 107 14.84 -13.83 -8.83
CA VAL A 107 13.43 -14.23 -8.64
C VAL A 107 13.23 -15.72 -8.98
N CYS A 108 13.88 -16.21 -10.06
CA CYS A 108 13.77 -17.59 -10.52
C CYS A 108 14.23 -18.64 -9.48
N ASP A 109 15.23 -18.30 -8.66
CA ASP A 109 15.79 -19.19 -7.65
C ASP A 109 15.09 -18.98 -6.30
N VAL A 110 14.88 -17.71 -5.92
CA VAL A 110 14.48 -17.36 -4.56
C VAL A 110 12.99 -17.59 -4.31
N ILE A 111 12.11 -17.26 -5.28
CA ILE A 111 10.66 -17.45 -5.07
C ILE A 111 10.30 -18.91 -4.90
N PRO A 112 10.76 -19.87 -5.76
CA PRO A 112 10.53 -21.30 -5.51
C PRO A 112 11.06 -21.76 -4.15
N ALA A 113 12.27 -21.34 -3.77
CA ALA A 113 12.87 -21.74 -2.48
C ALA A 113 12.06 -21.23 -1.27
N PHE A 114 11.47 -20.03 -1.33
CA PHE A 114 10.55 -19.56 -0.29
C PHE A 114 9.32 -20.47 -0.18
N PHE A 115 8.75 -20.86 -1.30
CA PHE A 115 7.59 -21.75 -1.31
C PHE A 115 7.93 -23.15 -0.80
N ASP A 116 9.07 -23.70 -1.18
CA ASP A 116 9.56 -25.00 -0.66
C ASP A 116 9.72 -24.95 0.86
N TYR A 117 10.32 -23.86 1.39
CA TYR A 117 10.43 -23.65 2.82
C TYR A 117 9.06 -23.56 3.51
N ILE A 118 8.11 -22.79 2.95
CA ILE A 118 6.76 -22.64 3.49
C ILE A 118 6.04 -24.00 3.52
N TYR A 119 6.17 -24.81 2.47
CA TYR A 119 5.56 -26.14 2.41
C TYR A 119 6.25 -27.17 3.31
N ALA A 120 7.55 -27.06 3.54
CA ALA A 120 8.23 -27.89 4.54
C ALA A 120 7.66 -27.69 5.96
N HIS A 121 7.12 -26.49 6.24
CA HIS A 121 6.51 -26.12 7.51
C HIS A 121 4.97 -26.15 7.50
N GLN A 122 4.37 -27.07 6.74
CA GLN A 122 2.92 -27.12 6.46
C GLN A 122 1.99 -27.26 7.69
N LYS A 123 2.49 -27.71 8.85
CA LYS A 123 1.69 -27.78 10.09
C LYS A 123 1.35 -26.42 10.68
N ALA A 124 2.07 -25.37 10.27
CA ALA A 124 1.95 -24.04 10.86
C ALA A 124 0.83 -23.18 10.26
N TRP A 125 0.36 -23.47 9.04
CA TRP A 125 -0.54 -22.60 8.30
C TRP A 125 -1.61 -23.39 7.51
N ASP A 126 -2.69 -22.73 7.14
CA ASP A 126 -3.76 -23.28 6.30
C ASP A 126 -3.83 -22.55 4.94
N ILE A 127 -3.69 -21.22 4.94
CA ILE A 127 -3.74 -20.37 3.73
C ILE A 127 -2.56 -19.39 3.76
N LEU A 128 -1.84 -19.30 2.63
CA LEU A 128 -0.90 -18.23 2.34
C LEU A 128 -1.63 -17.16 1.51
N VAL A 129 -1.66 -15.92 1.99
CA VAL A 129 -2.36 -14.80 1.36
C VAL A 129 -1.35 -13.72 0.98
N LEU A 130 -1.10 -13.57 -0.32
CA LEU A 130 -0.20 -12.58 -0.91
C LEU A 130 -1.05 -11.50 -1.57
N ARG A 131 -1.39 -10.47 -0.80
CA ARG A 131 -2.28 -9.39 -1.25
C ARG A 131 -1.52 -8.28 -1.96
N LYS A 132 -2.24 -7.60 -2.86
CA LYS A 132 -1.83 -6.33 -3.48
C LYS A 132 -0.50 -6.40 -4.22
N MET A 133 -0.19 -7.51 -4.86
CA MET A 133 0.99 -7.63 -5.70
C MET A 133 0.77 -6.88 -7.02
N PRO A 134 1.70 -6.01 -7.46
CA PRO A 134 1.58 -5.32 -8.74
C PRO A 134 1.54 -6.33 -9.90
N VAL A 135 0.60 -6.16 -10.82
CA VAL A 135 0.53 -7.02 -12.03
C VAL A 135 1.70 -6.69 -12.96
N GLY A 136 2.25 -7.72 -13.60
CA GLY A 136 3.36 -7.60 -14.55
C GLY A 136 4.76 -7.79 -13.94
N ILE A 137 4.86 -8.12 -12.65
CA ILE A 137 6.12 -8.52 -12.03
C ILE A 137 6.38 -10.02 -12.20
N SER A 138 7.62 -10.39 -12.40
CA SER A 138 8.02 -11.79 -12.63
C SER A 138 7.76 -12.70 -11.42
N GLN A 139 7.75 -12.15 -10.21
CA GLN A 139 7.43 -12.88 -8.98
C GLN A 139 6.09 -13.63 -9.08
N ILE A 140 5.07 -13.01 -9.69
CA ILE A 140 3.74 -13.63 -9.86
C ILE A 140 3.82 -14.87 -10.74
N ASP A 141 4.56 -14.80 -11.84
CA ASP A 141 4.70 -15.90 -12.78
C ASP A 141 5.44 -17.09 -12.13
N TYR A 142 6.50 -16.83 -11.37
CA TYR A 142 7.21 -17.89 -10.64
C TYR A 142 6.36 -18.50 -9.53
N ILE A 143 5.52 -17.72 -8.82
CA ILE A 143 4.56 -18.25 -7.85
C ILE A 143 3.58 -19.22 -8.53
N LYS A 144 2.95 -18.76 -9.63
CA LYS A 144 1.96 -19.56 -10.36
C LYS A 144 2.58 -20.83 -10.95
N THR A 145 3.76 -20.71 -11.56
CA THR A 145 4.52 -21.86 -12.10
C THR A 145 4.85 -22.86 -11.01
N HIS A 146 5.39 -22.41 -9.87
CA HIS A 146 5.69 -23.28 -8.73
C HIS A 146 4.43 -23.99 -8.21
N CYS A 147 3.33 -23.26 -8.05
CA CYS A 147 2.06 -23.85 -7.62
C CYS A 147 1.54 -24.91 -8.61
N HIS A 148 1.65 -24.65 -9.91
CA HIS A 148 1.23 -25.59 -10.96
C HIS A 148 2.09 -26.85 -10.94
N GLN A 149 3.41 -26.73 -10.98
CA GLN A 149 4.35 -27.86 -10.98
C GLN A 149 4.17 -28.77 -9.75
N ASN A 150 3.91 -28.17 -8.59
CA ASN A 150 3.72 -28.87 -7.33
C ASN A 150 2.25 -29.26 -7.04
N LYS A 151 1.34 -29.09 -8.01
CA LYS A 151 -0.10 -29.41 -7.88
C LYS A 151 -0.76 -28.73 -6.66
N ASN A 152 -0.25 -27.58 -6.23
CA ASN A 152 -0.81 -26.83 -5.12
C ASN A 152 -2.11 -26.13 -5.55
N LYS A 153 -3.09 -26.06 -4.67
CA LYS A 153 -4.33 -25.30 -4.92
C LYS A 153 -4.10 -23.82 -4.66
N TRP A 154 -4.44 -22.99 -5.64
CA TRP A 154 -4.30 -21.55 -5.53
C TRP A 154 -5.42 -20.83 -6.30
N LEU A 155 -5.64 -19.57 -5.97
CA LEU A 155 -6.57 -18.66 -6.62
C LEU A 155 -5.92 -17.30 -6.73
N ASP A 156 -6.18 -16.58 -7.80
CA ASP A 156 -5.91 -15.16 -7.89
C ASP A 156 -7.22 -14.36 -8.04
N LYS A 157 -7.18 -13.14 -7.56
CA LYS A 157 -8.32 -12.21 -7.63
C LYS A 157 -7.81 -10.81 -7.92
N PRO A 158 -8.55 -10.03 -8.72
CA PRO A 158 -8.30 -8.60 -8.81
C PRO A 158 -8.27 -7.99 -7.40
N SER A 159 -7.24 -7.22 -7.13
CA SER A 159 -7.08 -6.47 -5.89
C SER A 159 -7.34 -4.99 -6.11
N LEU A 160 -6.85 -4.16 -5.21
CA LEU A 160 -6.94 -2.72 -5.31
C LEU A 160 -6.25 -2.23 -6.60
N SER A 161 -6.87 -1.30 -7.29
CA SER A 161 -6.26 -0.59 -8.42
C SER A 161 -5.98 0.87 -8.04
N SER A 162 -4.90 1.44 -8.57
CA SER A 162 -4.42 2.77 -8.22
C SER A 162 -4.31 3.66 -9.46
N PRO A 163 -4.97 4.83 -9.52
CA PRO A 163 -4.71 5.81 -10.55
C PRO A 163 -3.26 6.28 -10.50
N PHE A 164 -2.66 6.36 -11.67
CA PHE A 164 -1.23 6.58 -11.83
C PHE A 164 -0.98 7.68 -12.85
N LEU A 165 -0.20 8.68 -12.51
CA LEU A 165 0.10 9.81 -13.36
C LEU A 165 1.59 9.85 -13.69
N ARG A 166 1.92 9.95 -14.99
CA ARG A 166 3.29 10.25 -15.45
C ARG A 166 3.52 11.74 -15.37
N THR A 167 4.64 12.15 -14.81
CA THR A 167 5.02 13.55 -14.60
C THR A 167 6.32 13.92 -15.32
N GLU A 168 6.71 13.10 -16.30
CA GLU A 168 7.94 13.27 -17.10
C GLU A 168 7.84 14.40 -18.15
N SER A 169 6.62 14.76 -18.56
CA SER A 169 6.38 15.89 -19.48
C SER A 169 6.38 17.22 -18.72
N ASP A 170 6.36 18.33 -19.46
CA ASP A 170 6.18 19.63 -18.84
C ASP A 170 4.72 19.87 -18.41
N TRP A 171 4.55 20.71 -17.38
CA TRP A 171 3.25 21.03 -16.82
C TRP A 171 2.31 21.70 -17.83
N GLU A 172 2.81 22.61 -18.67
CA GLU A 172 1.99 23.39 -19.58
C GLU A 172 1.36 22.48 -20.63
N SER A 173 2.16 21.57 -21.23
CA SER A 173 1.65 20.56 -22.16
C SER A 173 0.60 19.68 -21.51
N PHE A 174 0.89 19.13 -20.33
CA PHE A 174 -0.05 18.28 -19.62
C PHE A 174 -1.35 19.04 -19.28
N TYR A 175 -1.25 20.25 -18.73
CA TYR A 175 -2.41 21.03 -18.31
C TYR A 175 -3.20 21.55 -19.51
N SER A 176 -2.55 21.87 -20.63
CA SER A 176 -3.23 22.30 -21.86
C SER A 176 -4.20 21.22 -22.36
N GLY A 177 -3.87 19.94 -22.24
CA GLY A 177 -4.71 18.79 -22.60
C GLY A 177 -5.91 18.56 -21.68
N LYS A 178 -6.02 19.25 -20.53
CA LYS A 178 -7.20 19.12 -19.65
C LYS A 178 -8.40 19.83 -20.20
N SER A 179 -9.61 19.31 -19.91
CA SER A 179 -10.86 19.88 -20.40
C SER A 179 -11.09 21.31 -19.85
N GLN A 180 -11.73 22.15 -20.64
CA GLN A 180 -12.10 23.53 -20.23
C GLN A 180 -12.98 23.53 -18.97
N ARG A 181 -13.85 22.52 -18.81
CA ARG A 181 -14.68 22.37 -17.60
C ARG A 181 -13.81 22.13 -16.36
N PHE A 182 -12.78 21.31 -16.47
CA PHE A 182 -11.83 21.07 -15.38
C PHE A 182 -11.08 22.35 -15.01
N LYS A 183 -10.51 23.05 -16.00
CA LYS A 183 -9.78 24.31 -15.82
C LYS A 183 -10.64 25.40 -15.15
N LYS A 184 -11.88 25.60 -15.67
CA LYS A 184 -12.83 26.55 -15.08
C LYS A 184 -13.18 26.19 -13.63
N ARG A 185 -13.37 24.90 -13.32
CA ARG A 185 -13.68 24.45 -11.96
C ARG A 185 -12.54 24.72 -10.98
N ILE A 186 -11.30 24.45 -11.37
CA ILE A 186 -10.14 24.73 -10.50
C ILE A 186 -10.03 26.24 -10.23
N ARG A 187 -10.06 27.09 -11.27
CA ARG A 187 -10.04 28.56 -11.10
C ARG A 187 -11.17 29.06 -10.21
N TYR A 188 -12.36 28.54 -10.41
CA TYR A 188 -13.50 28.89 -9.56
C TYR A 188 -13.25 28.58 -8.09
N MET A 189 -12.72 27.39 -7.77
CA MET A 189 -12.41 27.00 -6.38
C MET A 189 -11.29 27.85 -5.79
N GLN A 190 -10.21 28.10 -6.54
CA GLN A 190 -9.13 29.00 -6.11
C GLN A 190 -9.65 30.40 -5.80
N ASN A 191 -10.41 30.99 -6.70
CA ASN A 191 -11.01 32.33 -6.49
C ASN A 191 -12.06 32.36 -5.37
N LYS A 192 -12.75 31.23 -5.13
CA LYS A 192 -13.76 31.14 -4.07
C LYS A 192 -13.13 31.07 -2.70
N ILE A 193 -12.08 30.26 -2.54
CA ILE A 193 -11.40 30.10 -1.25
C ILE A 193 -10.57 31.34 -0.88
N SER A 194 -9.94 32.02 -1.85
CA SER A 194 -9.18 33.24 -1.61
C SER A 194 -10.03 34.43 -1.09
N LYS A 195 -11.35 34.37 -1.27
CA LYS A 195 -12.27 35.39 -0.70
C LYS A 195 -12.49 35.24 0.80
N LEU A 196 -12.09 34.07 1.39
CA LEU A 196 -12.22 33.85 2.83
C LEU A 196 -11.03 34.39 3.63
N GLY A 197 -9.93 34.71 2.98
CA GLY A 197 -8.72 35.22 3.61
C GLY A 197 -7.44 34.78 2.92
N GLU A 198 -6.34 34.93 3.62
CA GLU A 198 -5.03 34.56 3.11
C GLU A 198 -4.90 33.03 2.99
N ILE A 199 -4.47 32.56 1.80
CA ILE A 199 -4.21 31.16 1.50
C ILE A 199 -2.70 30.94 1.40
N ILE A 200 -2.18 30.05 2.23
CA ILE A 200 -0.78 29.62 2.18
C ILE A 200 -0.75 28.09 1.88
N ILE A 201 -0.07 27.73 0.79
CA ILE A 201 0.21 26.33 0.46
C ILE A 201 1.71 26.10 0.60
N SER A 202 2.08 25.12 1.40
CA SER A 202 3.48 24.80 1.70
C SER A 202 3.70 23.31 1.70
N GLU A 203 4.97 22.92 1.52
CA GLU A 203 5.45 21.55 1.65
C GLU A 203 6.44 21.48 2.81
N SER A 204 6.37 20.42 3.61
CA SER A 204 7.36 20.07 4.62
C SER A 204 7.84 18.64 4.38
N HIS A 205 9.14 18.43 4.42
CA HIS A 205 9.81 17.13 4.31
C HIS A 205 10.89 16.93 5.38
N VAL A 206 11.11 17.94 6.21
CA VAL A 206 12.05 17.87 7.35
C VAL A 206 11.40 17.04 8.46
N PRO A 207 12.03 15.94 8.92
CA PRO A 207 11.40 15.01 9.86
C PRO A 207 10.93 15.63 11.17
N ALA A 208 11.70 16.57 11.72
CA ALA A 208 11.32 17.28 12.94
C ALA A 208 10.05 18.12 12.74
N GLU A 209 9.98 18.91 11.65
CA GLU A 209 8.79 19.69 11.28
C GLU A 209 7.57 18.80 11.04
N VAL A 210 7.76 17.70 10.30
CA VAL A 210 6.67 16.75 10.02
C VAL A 210 6.13 16.17 11.33
N LYS A 211 7.01 15.83 12.28
CA LYS A 211 6.60 15.32 13.58
C LYS A 211 5.74 16.34 14.37
N GLU A 212 6.11 17.61 14.34
CA GLU A 212 5.36 18.70 15.00
C GLU A 212 4.00 18.95 14.33
N LEU A 213 3.93 18.76 13.02
CA LEU A 213 2.69 18.93 12.25
C LEU A 213 1.66 17.81 12.49
N MET A 214 2.07 16.64 12.98
CA MET A 214 1.18 15.48 13.07
C MET A 214 -0.09 15.72 13.89
N GLU A 215 -0.03 16.47 15.00
CA GLU A 215 -1.23 16.77 15.79
C GLU A 215 -2.22 17.67 15.03
N GLN A 216 -1.73 18.64 14.25
CA GLN A 216 -2.58 19.47 13.39
C GLN A 216 -3.22 18.63 12.27
N ILE A 217 -2.46 17.69 11.69
CA ILE A 217 -2.91 16.74 10.66
C ILE A 217 -4.00 15.83 11.23
N TYR A 218 -3.83 15.30 12.44
CA TYR A 218 -4.85 14.49 13.11
C TYR A 218 -6.11 15.30 13.42
N ALA A 219 -5.98 16.57 13.82
CA ALA A 219 -7.11 17.46 14.06
C ALA A 219 -7.91 17.71 12.78
N VAL A 220 -7.27 17.97 11.63
CA VAL A 220 -7.95 18.06 10.33
C VAL A 220 -8.59 16.72 9.94
N GLY A 221 -7.88 15.61 10.14
CA GLY A 221 -8.41 14.28 9.91
C GLY A 221 -9.70 14.02 10.68
N ALA A 222 -9.73 14.38 11.96
CA ALA A 222 -10.91 14.23 12.83
C ALA A 222 -12.11 15.06 12.38
N ARG A 223 -11.89 16.22 11.76
CA ARG A 223 -12.95 17.07 11.19
C ARG A 223 -13.33 16.71 9.75
N SER A 224 -12.70 15.68 9.16
CA SER A 224 -13.03 15.22 7.80
C SER A 224 -14.19 14.23 7.78
N TRP A 225 -14.85 14.07 6.63
CA TRP A 225 -15.87 13.03 6.44
C TRP A 225 -15.35 11.61 6.70
N LYS A 226 -14.05 11.39 6.54
CA LYS A 226 -13.41 10.07 6.79
C LYS A 226 -13.47 9.68 8.26
N ALA A 227 -13.56 10.63 9.19
CA ALA A 227 -13.71 10.35 10.62
C ALA A 227 -15.03 9.61 10.91
N ARG A 228 -16.12 9.99 10.23
CA ARG A 228 -17.43 9.34 10.41
C ARG A 228 -17.44 7.86 10.03
N VAL A 229 -16.53 7.43 9.17
CA VAL A 229 -16.40 6.03 8.72
C VAL A 229 -15.16 5.34 9.29
N GLY A 230 -14.52 5.93 10.31
CA GLY A 230 -13.34 5.35 10.98
C GLY A 230 -12.09 5.25 10.12
N LYS A 231 -12.00 6.03 9.01
CA LYS A 231 -10.90 5.97 8.03
C LYS A 231 -10.02 7.23 8.02
N ALA A 232 -10.22 8.14 8.99
CA ALA A 232 -9.36 9.31 9.12
C ALA A 232 -7.95 8.90 9.57
N ILE A 233 -6.95 9.67 9.15
CA ILE A 233 -5.61 9.57 9.74
C ILE A 233 -5.72 9.84 11.24
N GLY A 234 -5.11 8.99 12.05
CA GLY A 234 -5.20 9.10 13.51
C GLY A 234 -6.50 8.60 14.13
N SER A 235 -7.35 7.86 13.38
CA SER A 235 -8.64 7.31 13.89
C SER A 235 -8.47 6.23 14.96
N SER A 236 -7.30 5.62 15.09
CA SER A 236 -6.96 4.65 16.14
C SER A 236 -5.56 4.91 16.71
N VAL A 237 -5.30 4.35 17.90
CA VAL A 237 -3.99 4.43 18.55
C VAL A 237 -2.90 3.84 17.64
N GLN A 238 -3.18 2.71 16.99
CA GLN A 238 -2.27 2.05 16.07
C GLN A 238 -1.99 2.93 14.85
N ASN A 239 -3.02 3.55 14.28
CA ASN A 239 -2.89 4.44 13.13
C ASN A 239 -2.05 5.68 13.49
N ARG A 240 -2.31 6.32 14.63
CA ARG A 240 -1.47 7.42 15.15
C ARG A 240 -0.02 6.98 15.33
N ARG A 241 0.21 5.84 16.00
CA ARG A 241 1.55 5.30 16.24
C ARG A 241 2.31 5.11 14.92
N PHE A 242 1.68 4.51 13.93
CA PHE A 242 2.28 4.28 12.61
C PHE A 242 2.67 5.60 11.92
N PHE A 243 1.73 6.52 11.73
CA PHE A 243 1.98 7.75 10.99
C PHE A 243 2.93 8.72 11.73
N SER A 244 2.96 8.70 13.06
CA SER A 244 3.92 9.50 13.84
C SER A 244 5.35 8.96 13.77
N GLN A 245 5.54 7.66 13.53
CA GLN A 245 6.86 7.04 13.42
C GLN A 245 7.45 7.07 12.01
N LEU A 246 6.59 7.06 10.98
CA LEU A 246 7.04 7.04 9.59
C LEU A 246 8.05 8.14 9.23
N PRO A 247 7.87 9.42 9.62
CA PRO A 247 8.85 10.46 9.33
C PRO A 247 10.24 10.10 9.83
N GLY A 248 10.37 9.62 11.07
CA GLY A 248 11.66 9.21 11.64
C GLY A 248 12.25 7.96 10.98
N ALA A 249 11.42 6.98 10.64
CA ALA A 249 11.88 5.72 10.04
C ALA A 249 12.27 5.83 8.57
N LEU A 250 11.67 6.79 7.84
CA LEU A 250 11.92 7.05 6.42
C LEU A 250 12.76 8.32 6.18
N ALA A 251 13.17 8.98 7.26
CA ALA A 251 13.77 10.29 7.27
C ALA A 251 15.20 10.38 6.74
N PRO A 252 16.11 9.43 7.00
CA PRO A 252 17.49 9.59 6.54
C PRO A 252 17.58 9.87 5.04
N GLU A 253 16.51 9.57 4.32
CA GLU A 253 16.40 9.67 2.89
C GLU A 253 15.36 10.71 2.40
N GLY A 254 14.77 11.51 3.32
CA GLY A 254 13.78 12.53 2.98
C GLY A 254 12.58 11.95 2.21
N LYS A 255 12.08 10.78 2.64
CA LYS A 255 11.02 10.05 1.90
C LYS A 255 9.59 10.43 2.28
N VAL A 256 9.39 11.29 3.27
CA VAL A 256 8.05 11.77 3.68
C VAL A 256 7.87 13.22 3.28
N TYR A 257 6.76 13.51 2.62
CA TYR A 257 6.40 14.84 2.15
C TYR A 257 4.98 15.16 2.62
N ILE A 258 4.82 16.29 3.31
CA ILE A 258 3.51 16.77 3.75
C ILE A 258 3.18 18.06 3.05
N TRP A 259 2.10 18.04 2.30
CA TRP A 259 1.51 19.24 1.71
C TRP A 259 0.42 19.79 2.61
N LEU A 260 0.42 21.11 2.82
CA LEU A 260 -0.43 21.81 3.75
C LEU A 260 -1.13 22.96 3.03
N LEU A 261 -2.44 23.11 3.27
CA LEU A 261 -3.18 24.30 2.89
C LEU A 261 -3.71 24.97 4.16
N ARG A 262 -3.26 26.20 4.39
CA ARG A 262 -3.70 27.04 5.51
C ARG A 262 -4.56 28.19 5.00
N LEU A 263 -5.59 28.49 5.76
CA LEU A 263 -6.43 29.68 5.59
C LEU A 263 -6.29 30.53 6.86
N ASN A 264 -5.84 31.78 6.73
CA ASN A 264 -5.56 32.67 7.87
C ASN A 264 -4.75 31.94 8.96
N ASN A 265 -3.66 31.30 8.56
CA ASN A 265 -2.76 30.49 9.37
C ASN A 265 -3.36 29.18 9.96
N GLN A 266 -4.66 28.91 9.80
CA GLN A 266 -5.28 27.67 10.25
C GLN A 266 -5.11 26.56 9.20
N LEU A 267 -4.61 25.38 9.59
CA LEU A 267 -4.55 24.21 8.72
C LEU A 267 -5.96 23.69 8.44
N ILE A 268 -6.36 23.65 7.16
CA ILE A 268 -7.68 23.20 6.71
C ILE A 268 -7.63 22.02 5.73
N ALA A 269 -6.48 21.74 5.11
CA ALA A 269 -6.29 20.55 4.29
C ALA A 269 -4.83 20.12 4.30
N PHE A 270 -4.61 18.82 4.10
CA PHE A 270 -3.28 18.23 3.97
C PHE A 270 -3.26 17.05 3.00
N GLU A 271 -2.07 16.79 2.46
CA GLU A 271 -1.73 15.53 1.79
C GLU A 271 -0.44 14.97 2.36
N TYR A 272 -0.47 13.69 2.76
CA TYR A 272 0.67 12.94 3.31
C TYR A 272 1.19 12.01 2.23
N HIS A 273 2.37 12.31 1.72
CA HIS A 273 3.02 11.56 0.66
C HIS A 273 4.26 10.85 1.18
N VAL A 274 4.59 9.74 0.52
CA VAL A 274 5.88 9.07 0.67
C VAL A 274 6.53 8.90 -0.70
N ARG A 275 7.86 8.92 -0.74
CA ARG A 275 8.62 8.85 -1.99
C ARG A 275 9.60 7.68 -1.97
N GLN A 276 9.78 7.04 -3.11
CA GLN A 276 10.89 6.13 -3.38
C GLN A 276 11.41 6.42 -4.77
N SER A 277 12.73 6.64 -4.89
CA SER A 277 13.36 6.99 -6.16
C SER A 277 12.62 8.13 -6.88
N ASN A 278 12.05 7.87 -8.04
CA ASN A 278 11.31 8.83 -8.85
C ASN A 278 9.78 8.68 -8.78
N VAL A 279 9.27 7.97 -7.77
CA VAL A 279 7.83 7.75 -7.55
C VAL A 279 7.37 8.39 -6.26
N VAL A 280 6.33 9.22 -6.32
CA VAL A 280 5.61 9.74 -5.15
C VAL A 280 4.28 9.00 -5.00
N TYR A 281 3.96 8.63 -3.77
CA TYR A 281 2.74 7.91 -3.40
C TYR A 281 1.87 8.78 -2.51
N ALA A 282 0.62 9.05 -2.92
CA ALA A 282 -0.38 9.76 -2.12
C ALA A 282 -0.98 8.85 -1.05
N LEU A 283 -0.32 8.78 0.09
CA LEU A 283 -0.68 7.82 1.14
C LEU A 283 -1.97 8.21 1.87
N ARG A 284 -2.09 9.48 2.25
CA ARG A 284 -3.26 10.03 2.93
C ARG A 284 -3.52 11.48 2.53
N SER A 285 -4.78 11.85 2.44
CA SER A 285 -5.19 13.25 2.30
C SER A 285 -6.50 13.47 3.02
N SER A 286 -6.72 14.68 3.55
CA SER A 286 -8.01 15.09 4.10
C SER A 286 -8.12 16.60 4.11
N PHE A 287 -9.35 17.07 4.28
CA PHE A 287 -9.66 18.47 4.53
C PHE A 287 -10.75 18.59 5.59
N ASP A 288 -10.80 19.72 6.27
CA ASP A 288 -11.84 20.07 7.23
C ASP A 288 -13.16 20.26 6.49
N GLU A 289 -14.18 19.49 6.89
CA GLU A 289 -15.46 19.43 6.18
C GLU A 289 -16.25 20.75 6.25
N ALA A 290 -15.98 21.60 7.24
CA ALA A 290 -16.55 22.94 7.31
C ALA A 290 -16.23 23.77 6.07
N TYR A 291 -15.08 23.51 5.44
CA TYR A 291 -14.63 24.20 4.22
C TYR A 291 -14.97 23.48 2.91
N ARG A 292 -15.77 22.41 2.96
CA ARG A 292 -16.18 21.62 1.77
C ARG A 292 -16.71 22.47 0.61
N PRO A 293 -17.56 23.49 0.83
CA PRO A 293 -18.10 24.31 -0.27
C PRO A 293 -17.04 25.07 -1.07
N TRP A 294 -15.85 25.29 -0.51
CA TRP A 294 -14.75 26.03 -1.16
C TRP A 294 -13.71 25.10 -1.79
N GLY A 295 -13.84 23.77 -1.60
CA GLY A 295 -13.04 22.76 -2.27
C GLY A 295 -11.54 22.74 -1.92
N PRO A 296 -11.12 22.91 -0.63
CA PRO A 296 -9.71 23.03 -0.27
C PRO A 296 -8.87 21.83 -0.71
N GLY A 297 -9.41 20.62 -0.65
CA GLY A 297 -8.70 19.44 -1.15
C GLY A 297 -8.43 19.47 -2.65
N SER A 298 -9.32 20.08 -3.47
CA SER A 298 -9.09 20.21 -4.91
C SER A 298 -8.08 21.32 -5.25
N VAL A 299 -8.03 22.37 -4.44
CA VAL A 299 -7.02 23.44 -4.56
C VAL A 299 -5.65 22.92 -4.19
N LEU A 300 -5.55 22.19 -3.08
CA LEU A 300 -4.29 21.57 -2.65
C LEU A 300 -3.80 20.52 -3.67
N ASP A 301 -4.65 19.58 -4.08
CA ASP A 301 -4.36 18.53 -5.08
C ASP A 301 -3.85 19.14 -6.41
N PHE A 302 -4.38 20.30 -6.83
CA PHE A 302 -3.91 21.02 -8.01
C PHE A 302 -2.46 21.52 -7.86
N GLU A 303 -2.14 22.16 -6.74
CA GLU A 303 -0.77 22.67 -6.51
C GLU A 303 0.22 21.54 -6.29
N VAL A 304 -0.18 20.45 -5.63
CA VAL A 304 0.63 19.23 -5.49
C VAL A 304 0.97 18.68 -6.87
N VAL A 305 -0.03 18.40 -7.71
CA VAL A 305 0.23 17.83 -9.04
C VAL A 305 1.09 18.78 -9.88
N ARG A 306 0.83 20.08 -9.84
CA ARG A 306 1.64 21.09 -10.54
C ARG A 306 3.10 21.10 -10.08
N SER A 307 3.34 20.95 -8.79
CA SER A 307 4.71 20.87 -8.22
C SER A 307 5.43 19.62 -8.64
N LEU A 308 4.74 18.47 -8.70
CA LEU A 308 5.34 17.20 -9.13
C LEU A 308 5.90 17.26 -10.56
N PHE A 309 5.24 17.98 -11.48
CA PHE A 309 5.76 18.21 -12.83
C PHE A 309 7.02 19.10 -12.87
N LYS A 310 7.21 19.93 -11.85
CA LYS A 310 8.40 20.79 -11.72
C LYS A 310 9.56 20.11 -11.00
N SER A 311 9.31 18.98 -10.38
CA SER A 311 10.29 18.22 -9.62
C SER A 311 10.92 17.11 -10.49
N LYS A 312 11.95 16.43 -9.95
CA LYS A 312 12.54 15.25 -10.56
C LYS A 312 11.73 13.96 -10.26
N VAL A 313 10.42 14.07 -10.18
CA VAL A 313 9.50 12.94 -9.99
C VAL A 313 8.98 12.55 -11.36
N ASN A 314 9.07 11.27 -11.70
CA ASN A 314 8.58 10.76 -12.97
C ASN A 314 7.16 10.23 -12.86
N HIS A 315 6.77 9.81 -11.67
CA HIS A 315 5.52 9.10 -11.47
C HIS A 315 4.84 9.51 -10.16
N TYR A 316 3.53 9.69 -10.24
CA TYR A 316 2.67 9.93 -9.09
C TYR A 316 1.62 8.83 -8.97
N ASP A 317 1.77 7.97 -7.98
CA ASP A 317 0.79 6.95 -7.63
C ASP A 317 -0.19 7.54 -6.62
N MET A 318 -1.43 7.71 -7.03
CA MET A 318 -2.46 8.31 -6.19
C MET A 318 -2.99 7.34 -5.12
N CYS A 319 -2.48 6.11 -5.08
CA CYS A 319 -2.90 5.04 -4.16
C CYS A 319 -4.42 4.82 -4.12
N GLY A 320 -4.90 3.83 -3.38
CA GLY A 320 -6.33 3.55 -3.22
C GLY A 320 -7.08 3.32 -4.54
N GLY A 321 -8.39 3.45 -4.53
CA GLY A 321 -9.24 3.16 -5.69
C GLY A 321 -9.31 4.25 -6.75
N PRO A 322 -9.88 3.94 -7.95
CA PRO A 322 -10.05 4.87 -9.06
C PRO A 322 -11.24 5.81 -8.84
N TYR A 323 -11.17 6.63 -7.81
CA TYR A 323 -12.22 7.61 -7.49
C TYR A 323 -12.26 8.76 -8.49
N ALA A 324 -13.44 9.34 -8.72
CA ALA A 324 -13.67 10.39 -9.70
C ALA A 324 -12.74 11.62 -9.55
N HIS A 325 -12.35 11.97 -8.33
CA HIS A 325 -11.41 13.09 -8.11
C HIS A 325 -9.98 12.77 -8.57
N LYS A 326 -9.57 11.50 -8.64
CA LYS A 326 -8.27 11.05 -9.15
C LYS A 326 -8.32 10.87 -10.66
N LEU A 327 -9.39 10.28 -11.17
CA LEU A 327 -9.58 10.01 -12.61
C LEU A 327 -9.67 11.28 -13.48
N ARG A 328 -9.88 12.46 -12.88
CA ARG A 328 -9.76 13.72 -13.61
C ARG A 328 -8.31 14.08 -13.99
N TRP A 329 -7.32 13.49 -13.29
CA TRP A 329 -5.91 13.70 -13.55
C TRP A 329 -5.36 12.72 -14.58
N THR A 330 -5.77 11.47 -14.53
CA THR A 330 -5.24 10.38 -15.36
C THR A 330 -6.31 9.32 -15.63
N SER A 331 -6.19 8.66 -16.78
CA SER A 331 -6.91 7.43 -17.10
C SER A 331 -6.06 6.18 -16.86
N GLU A 332 -4.76 6.35 -16.60
CA GLU A 332 -3.86 5.21 -16.33
C GLU A 332 -4.12 4.64 -14.93
N ILE A 333 -4.15 3.32 -14.84
CA ILE A 333 -4.45 2.61 -13.59
C ILE A 333 -3.43 1.47 -13.44
N LYS A 334 -2.72 1.46 -12.31
CA LYS A 334 -1.96 0.28 -11.88
C LYS A 334 -2.90 -0.74 -11.28
N VAL A 335 -2.83 -1.95 -11.79
CA VAL A 335 -3.64 -3.08 -11.32
C VAL A 335 -2.80 -3.94 -10.38
N HIS A 336 -3.44 -4.44 -9.32
CA HIS A 336 -2.85 -5.38 -8.37
C HIS A 336 -3.67 -6.64 -8.31
N VAL A 337 -3.05 -7.72 -7.85
CA VAL A 337 -3.68 -9.03 -7.69
C VAL A 337 -3.43 -9.56 -6.28
N ASP A 338 -4.44 -10.21 -5.71
CA ASP A 338 -4.32 -11.02 -4.50
C ASP A 338 -4.15 -12.48 -4.91
N ILE A 339 -3.11 -13.15 -4.42
CA ILE A 339 -2.89 -14.58 -4.64
C ILE A 339 -3.12 -15.31 -3.31
N MET A 340 -3.99 -16.30 -3.34
CA MET A 340 -4.22 -17.19 -2.21
C MET A 340 -3.73 -18.59 -2.56
N VAL A 341 -2.85 -19.14 -1.74
CA VAL A 341 -2.33 -20.51 -1.89
C VAL A 341 -2.77 -21.31 -0.69
N PHE A 342 -3.37 -22.46 -0.95
CA PHE A 342 -3.93 -23.32 0.09
C PHE A 342 -2.96 -24.46 0.41
N ASN A 343 -2.84 -24.76 1.70
CA ASN A 343 -2.02 -25.89 2.16
C ASN A 343 -2.55 -27.23 1.61
N ARG A 344 -1.69 -28.25 1.61
CA ARG A 344 -2.03 -29.62 1.14
C ARG A 344 -2.92 -30.40 2.11
N ARG A 345 -3.08 -29.92 3.36
CA ARG A 345 -3.88 -30.58 4.41
C ARG A 345 -5.37 -30.57 4.04
N LEU A 346 -6.11 -31.59 4.50
CA LEU A 346 -7.53 -31.76 4.17
C LEU A 346 -8.37 -30.52 4.51
N TYR A 347 -8.13 -29.94 5.68
CA TYR A 347 -8.85 -28.72 6.09
C TYR A 347 -8.61 -27.55 5.12
N ALA A 348 -7.39 -27.31 4.71
CA ALA A 348 -7.09 -26.25 3.76
C ALA A 348 -7.67 -26.52 2.35
N ARG A 349 -7.74 -27.80 1.95
CA ARG A 349 -8.45 -28.20 0.72
C ARG A 349 -9.95 -27.93 0.81
N LEU A 350 -10.56 -28.15 1.97
CA LEU A 350 -11.96 -27.75 2.22
C LEU A 350 -12.13 -26.24 2.09
N LEU A 351 -11.25 -25.42 2.68
CA LEU A 351 -11.30 -23.96 2.55
C LEU A 351 -11.17 -23.53 1.08
N TYR A 352 -10.30 -24.17 0.31
CA TYR A 352 -10.18 -23.94 -1.15
C TYR A 352 -11.50 -24.24 -1.87
N PHE A 353 -12.09 -25.41 -1.60
CA PHE A 353 -13.36 -25.82 -2.23
C PHE A 353 -14.48 -24.82 -1.92
N LEU A 354 -14.60 -24.40 -0.67
CA LEU A 354 -15.59 -23.39 -0.27
C LEU A 354 -15.37 -22.04 -1.00
N GLU A 355 -14.13 -21.58 -1.12
CA GLU A 355 -13.81 -20.33 -1.79
C GLU A 355 -14.02 -20.39 -3.32
N ASN A 356 -13.61 -21.51 -3.93
CA ASN A 356 -13.59 -21.66 -5.38
C ASN A 356 -14.95 -22.12 -5.96
N CYS A 357 -15.71 -22.94 -5.24
CA CYS A 357 -16.94 -23.54 -5.73
C CYS A 357 -18.19 -22.97 -5.04
N ILE A 358 -18.22 -22.97 -3.70
CA ILE A 358 -19.44 -22.64 -2.95
C ILE A 358 -19.70 -21.12 -2.97
N LYS A 359 -18.69 -20.31 -2.69
CA LYS A 359 -18.85 -18.85 -2.65
C LYS A 359 -19.34 -18.23 -3.96
N PRO A 360 -18.84 -18.60 -5.16
CA PRO A 360 -19.39 -18.13 -6.43
C PRO A 360 -20.84 -18.58 -6.65
N LEU A 361 -21.18 -19.81 -6.27
CA LEU A 361 -22.53 -20.34 -6.37
C LEU A 361 -23.51 -19.53 -5.50
N LEU A 362 -23.17 -19.30 -4.24
CA LEU A 362 -23.97 -18.47 -3.34
C LEU A 362 -24.15 -17.05 -3.86
N LYS A 363 -23.09 -16.44 -4.42
CA LYS A 363 -23.18 -15.11 -5.05
C LYS A 363 -24.11 -15.09 -6.26
N ARG A 364 -24.18 -16.16 -7.05
CA ARG A 364 -25.12 -16.27 -8.20
C ARG A 364 -26.56 -16.36 -7.70
N ILE A 365 -26.81 -17.20 -6.70
CA ILE A 365 -28.15 -17.38 -6.10
C ILE A 365 -28.66 -16.06 -5.48
N LEU A 366 -27.81 -15.37 -4.71
CA LEU A 366 -28.17 -14.11 -4.05
C LEU A 366 -28.32 -12.92 -5.02
N LYS A 367 -27.74 -12.98 -6.24
CA LYS A 367 -27.89 -11.98 -7.30
C LYS A 367 -29.00 -12.32 -8.28
N SER A 368 -29.70 -13.46 -8.13
CA SER A 368 -30.83 -13.80 -8.99
C SER A 368 -32.00 -12.82 -8.74
N PRO A 369 -32.69 -12.31 -9.79
CA PRO A 369 -33.74 -11.26 -9.67
C PRO A 369 -34.92 -11.60 -8.79
N ASN A 370 -35.10 -12.88 -8.41
CA ASN A 370 -36.23 -13.34 -7.59
C ASN A 370 -36.14 -12.92 -6.11
N HIS A 371 -35.06 -12.30 -5.65
CA HIS A 371 -34.95 -11.83 -4.26
C HIS A 371 -35.34 -10.35 -4.08
N GLU A 372 -35.48 -9.57 -5.16
CA GLU A 372 -35.96 -8.17 -5.07
C GLU A 372 -37.49 -8.06 -4.86
N ALA A 373 -38.22 -9.18 -4.97
CA ALA A 373 -39.69 -9.22 -4.81
C ALA A 373 -40.18 -9.34 -3.36
N PHE A 374 -39.28 -9.52 -2.36
CA PHE A 374 -39.66 -9.75 -0.96
C PHE A 374 -39.23 -8.66 0.02
N VAL A 375 -38.67 -7.53 -0.47
CA VAL A 375 -38.39 -6.36 0.38
C VAL A 375 -39.01 -5.14 -0.31
N LYS A 376 -40.29 -5.02 -0.17
CA LYS A 376 -41.05 -3.78 -0.31
C LYS A 376 -41.78 -3.49 0.99
#